data_c7e3b66cdc269ce3daba3054a688acfa
#
_entry.id   c7e3b66cdc269ce3daba3054a688acfa
#
_cell.length_a   1.000
_cell.length_b   1.000
_cell.length_c   1.000
_cell.angle_alpha   90.00
_cell.angle_beta   90.00
_cell.angle_gamma   90.00
#
_symmetry.space_group_name_H-M   'P 1'
#
loop_
_entity.id
_entity.type
_entity.pdbx_description
1 polymer ?
#
loop_
_entity_poly.entity_id
_entity_poly.type
_entity_poly.pdbx_seq_one_letter_code
_entity_poly.pdbx_strand_id
1 'polypeptide(L)'
;MRRGVAIAVVCLCLLSAGCTGLFGDGSAARETVTPAPVPTADAPTSPAQRAPGVVGDRVVNATALGRAHVAQLSNTSYRVHHTRTVMNGSGLHSRVRTRASVSAGYESYTATRTISGQSVTAREIHSTWRDGRALRRTTVNGSTATEVVADSRGIGGPPRSPRAALFFEPTFSGRLIALLSATNITAIRPGDEVIKQLYGVSLYRIKGTGSADGSAVATRSVDRVTNVSLSATVTPDGVVRSYALQYTVVNGTDTHRVTEILRYSDLGTTDVVFEGRQRTERHRNRTARPE
;
A
#
# COMPACT_ATOMS: atom_id res chain seq x y z
N MET A 1 52.79 5.96 3.25
CA MET A 1 53.05 6.08 4.69
C MET A 1 53.03 7.55 5.15
N ARG A 2 51.87 8.25 5.11
CA ARG A 2 51.75 9.68 5.57
C ARG A 2 50.38 10.03 6.18
N ARG A 3 49.56 9.07 6.57
CA ARG A 3 48.25 9.32 7.19
C ARG A 3 48.10 8.88 8.65
N GLY A 4 49.16 8.30 9.25
CA GLY A 4 49.10 7.79 10.64
C GLY A 4 49.58 8.78 11.71
N VAL A 5 50.19 9.91 11.34
CA VAL A 5 50.82 10.83 12.33
C VAL A 5 49.89 11.94 12.80
N ALA A 6 48.81 12.25 12.07
CA ALA A 6 47.91 13.33 12.43
C ALA A 6 46.88 12.95 13.57
N ILE A 7 46.64 11.68 13.81
CA ILE A 7 45.66 11.25 14.83
C ILE A 7 46.28 11.18 16.22
N ALA A 8 47.60 10.95 16.30
CA ALA A 8 48.29 10.86 17.60
C ALA A 8 48.49 12.20 18.31
N VAL A 9 48.49 13.33 17.61
CA VAL A 9 48.67 14.66 18.18
C VAL A 9 47.38 15.23 18.77
N VAL A 10 46.22 14.83 18.30
CA VAL A 10 44.92 15.32 18.82
C VAL A 10 44.55 14.67 20.16
N CYS A 11 44.98 13.43 20.40
CA CYS A 11 44.69 12.76 21.66
C CYS A 11 45.53 13.23 22.87
N LEU A 12 46.69 13.89 22.59
CA LEU A 12 47.60 14.32 23.65
C LEU A 12 47.23 15.69 24.25
N CYS A 13 46.41 16.49 23.55
CA CYS A 13 45.98 17.81 24.04
C CYS A 13 44.76 17.80 24.95
N LEU A 14 44.12 16.68 25.13
CA LEU A 14 42.89 16.57 25.97
C LEU A 14 43.15 16.12 27.41
N LEU A 15 44.38 15.86 27.82
CA LEU A 15 44.74 15.34 29.15
C LEU A 15 45.36 16.38 30.09
N SER A 16 45.45 17.67 29.71
CA SER A 16 46.12 18.72 30.49
C SER A 16 45.19 19.76 31.16
N ALA A 17 43.88 19.55 31.20
CA ALA A 17 42.97 20.44 31.94
C ALA A 17 42.54 19.78 33.27
N GLY A 18 43.47 19.59 34.16
CA GLY A 18 43.20 19.08 35.50
C GLY A 18 43.57 20.08 36.57
N CYS A 19 42.68 20.27 37.50
CA CYS A 19 42.81 20.61 38.92
C CYS A 19 43.79 21.73 39.31
N THR A 20 43.27 22.91 39.58
CA THR A 20 43.81 23.77 40.63
C THR A 20 42.66 24.35 41.44
N GLY A 21 42.54 23.95 42.71
CA GLY A 21 41.50 24.50 43.59
C GLY A 21 41.46 23.84 44.94
N LEU A 22 42.60 23.73 45.62
CA LEU A 22 42.66 23.39 47.04
C LEU A 22 43.44 24.51 47.73
N PHE A 23 42.74 25.36 48.48
CA PHE A 23 43.10 26.14 49.67
C PHE A 23 42.23 27.40 49.72
N GLY A 24 41.35 27.49 50.70
CA GLY A 24 40.53 28.68 50.89
C GLY A 24 39.56 28.51 52.02
N ASP A 25 40.00 28.78 53.16
CA ASP A 25 39.45 29.26 54.41
C ASP A 25 37.96 29.41 54.64
N GLY A 26 37.57 29.03 55.85
CA GLY A 26 36.23 29.12 56.41
C GLY A 26 35.53 30.46 56.22
N SER A 27 34.42 30.40 55.63
CA SER A 27 33.39 31.44 55.68
C SER A 27 32.04 30.77 55.90
N ALA A 28 31.31 31.27 56.89
CA ALA A 28 30.00 30.87 57.33
C ALA A 28 29.11 30.35 56.18
N ALA A 29 28.55 29.18 56.39
CA ALA A 29 27.57 28.58 55.47
C ALA A 29 26.41 29.56 55.28
N ARG A 30 26.46 30.30 54.14
CA ARG A 30 25.28 30.96 53.58
C ARG A 30 24.39 29.85 53.08
N GLU A 31 23.25 29.61 53.70
CA GLU A 31 22.21 28.76 53.12
C GLU A 31 21.93 29.27 51.70
N THR A 32 22.48 28.55 50.71
CA THR A 32 22.11 28.76 49.32
C THR A 32 20.68 28.22 49.18
N VAL A 33 19.73 29.12 49.12
CA VAL A 33 18.36 28.81 48.74
C VAL A 33 18.45 28.23 47.35
N THR A 34 18.31 26.92 47.23
CA THR A 34 18.21 26.21 45.94
C THR A 34 16.94 26.75 45.26
N PRO A 35 17.05 27.44 44.14
CA PRO A 35 15.84 27.89 43.42
C PRO A 35 14.97 26.64 43.18
N ALA A 36 13.68 26.76 43.49
CA ALA A 36 12.72 25.72 43.13
C ALA A 36 12.86 25.41 41.61
N PRO A 37 12.88 24.12 41.19
CA PRO A 37 12.95 23.80 39.77
C PRO A 37 11.81 24.49 39.10
N VAL A 38 12.14 25.42 38.21
CA VAL A 38 11.17 26.06 37.32
C VAL A 38 10.57 24.89 36.52
N PRO A 39 9.23 24.68 36.51
CA PRO A 39 8.65 23.67 35.70
C PRO A 39 9.03 24.03 34.25
N THR A 40 9.90 23.23 33.67
CA THR A 40 10.24 23.29 32.25
C THR A 40 8.91 23.04 31.54
N ALA A 41 8.37 24.04 30.87
CA ALA A 41 7.21 23.85 30.03
C ALA A 41 7.51 22.63 29.14
N ASP A 42 6.68 21.60 29.26
CA ASP A 42 6.85 20.37 28.49
C ASP A 42 7.14 20.76 27.05
N ALA A 43 8.34 20.45 26.57
CA ALA A 43 8.68 20.72 25.17
C ALA A 43 7.57 20.08 24.32
N PRO A 44 7.00 20.80 23.34
CA PRO A 44 5.88 20.32 22.56
C PRO A 44 6.27 18.95 22.00
N THR A 45 5.62 17.90 22.50
CA THR A 45 5.89 16.52 22.09
C THR A 45 5.60 16.44 20.59
N SER A 46 6.62 16.25 19.77
CA SER A 46 6.42 16.09 18.33
C SER A 46 5.41 14.97 18.08
N PRO A 47 4.41 15.17 17.25
CA PRO A 47 3.40 14.15 17.00
C PRO A 47 4.05 12.85 16.54
N ALA A 48 3.70 11.75 17.20
CA ALA A 48 4.31 10.43 16.91
C ALA A 48 4.06 10.02 15.46
N GLN A 49 5.10 9.54 14.80
CA GLN A 49 4.99 8.90 13.49
C GLN A 49 4.23 7.59 13.63
N ARG A 50 3.14 7.41 12.87
CA ARG A 50 2.28 6.22 12.90
C ARG A 50 2.60 5.23 11.80
N ALA A 51 2.99 5.74 10.64
CA ALA A 51 3.47 4.98 9.47
C ALA A 51 4.32 5.91 8.61
N PRO A 52 5.10 5.42 7.64
CA PRO A 52 5.82 6.27 6.69
C PRO A 52 4.89 7.29 6.04
N GLY A 53 5.19 8.58 6.20
CA GLY A 53 4.37 9.68 5.69
C GLY A 53 3.07 9.98 6.46
N VAL A 54 2.85 9.33 7.62
CA VAL A 54 1.70 9.54 8.50
C VAL A 54 2.18 10.00 9.88
N VAL A 55 1.83 11.21 10.28
CA VAL A 55 2.25 11.81 11.54
C VAL A 55 1.01 12.35 12.27
N GLY A 56 0.82 11.93 13.53
CA GLY A 56 -0.35 12.29 14.32
C GLY A 56 -1.66 11.90 13.61
N ASP A 57 -2.46 12.87 13.25
CA ASP A 57 -3.76 12.70 12.58
C ASP A 57 -3.74 13.12 11.09
N ARG A 58 -2.55 13.25 10.49
CA ARG A 58 -2.35 13.73 9.12
C ARG A 58 -1.52 12.80 8.26
N VAL A 59 -1.85 12.73 6.97
CA VAL A 59 -0.96 12.23 5.93
C VAL A 59 -0.12 13.42 5.43
N VAL A 60 1.12 13.50 5.90
CA VAL A 60 2.04 14.60 5.56
C VAL A 60 2.81 14.33 4.27
N ASN A 61 2.92 13.05 3.88
CA ASN A 61 3.60 12.64 2.65
C ASN A 61 2.99 11.36 2.07
N ALA A 62 2.01 11.52 1.19
CA ALA A 62 1.35 10.40 0.51
C ALA A 62 2.33 9.57 -0.35
N THR A 63 3.36 10.21 -0.93
CA THR A 63 4.38 9.51 -1.72
C THR A 63 5.25 8.60 -0.85
N ALA A 64 5.63 9.04 0.35
CA ALA A 64 6.38 8.20 1.29
C ALA A 64 5.57 6.96 1.70
N LEU A 65 4.27 7.13 2.00
CA LEU A 65 3.37 6.01 2.28
C LEU A 65 3.23 5.07 1.08
N GLY A 66 3.04 5.61 -0.12
CA GLY A 66 2.94 4.82 -1.34
C GLY A 66 4.21 4.02 -1.65
N ARG A 67 5.39 4.61 -1.44
CA ARG A 67 6.69 3.91 -1.60
C ARG A 67 6.87 2.79 -0.57
N ALA A 68 6.56 3.03 0.69
CA ALA A 68 6.60 2.01 1.74
C ALA A 68 5.66 0.84 1.41
N HIS A 69 4.44 1.14 0.97
CA HIS A 69 3.47 0.15 0.53
C HIS A 69 4.01 -0.74 -0.61
N VAL A 70 4.61 -0.13 -1.64
CA VAL A 70 5.23 -0.88 -2.75
C VAL A 70 6.38 -1.74 -2.25
N ALA A 71 7.28 -1.20 -1.42
CA ALA A 71 8.45 -1.91 -0.91
C ALA A 71 8.02 -3.17 -0.12
N GLN A 72 7.03 -3.05 0.75
CA GLN A 72 6.52 -4.18 1.53
C GLN A 72 5.84 -5.24 0.64
N LEU A 73 4.95 -4.82 -0.28
CA LEU A 73 4.27 -5.76 -1.17
C LEU A 73 5.20 -6.43 -2.18
N SER A 74 6.27 -5.77 -2.61
CA SER A 74 7.24 -6.38 -3.54
C SER A 74 8.00 -7.55 -2.94
N ASN A 75 8.17 -7.57 -1.62
CA ASN A 75 8.92 -8.59 -0.89
C ASN A 75 8.01 -9.65 -0.24
N THR A 76 6.70 -9.58 -0.47
CA THR A 76 5.72 -10.42 0.21
C THR A 76 4.74 -11.00 -0.80
N SER A 77 4.33 -12.24 -0.62
CA SER A 77 3.21 -12.79 -1.38
C SER A 77 1.88 -12.25 -0.85
N TYR A 78 0.88 -12.09 -1.73
CA TYR A 78 -0.43 -11.54 -1.34
C TYR A 78 -1.52 -11.89 -2.32
N ARG A 79 -2.77 -11.78 -1.83
CA ARG A 79 -3.95 -11.67 -2.68
C ARG A 79 -4.42 -10.22 -2.74
N VAL A 80 -4.84 -9.78 -3.92
CA VAL A 80 -5.47 -8.48 -4.12
C VAL A 80 -6.87 -8.65 -4.69
N HIS A 81 -7.81 -7.94 -4.09
CA HIS A 81 -9.19 -7.81 -4.56
C HIS A 81 -9.49 -6.33 -4.80
N HIS A 82 -9.80 -5.98 -6.04
CA HIS A 82 -10.22 -4.64 -6.41
C HIS A 82 -11.58 -4.70 -7.10
N THR A 83 -12.50 -3.83 -6.68
CA THR A 83 -13.82 -3.69 -7.31
C THR A 83 -14.10 -2.21 -7.50
N ARG A 84 -14.42 -1.82 -8.74
CA ARG A 84 -14.94 -0.49 -9.07
C ARG A 84 -16.33 -0.66 -9.67
N THR A 85 -17.32 -0.04 -9.04
CA THR A 85 -18.72 -0.05 -9.47
C THR A 85 -19.16 1.36 -9.79
N VAL A 86 -19.79 1.55 -10.93
CA VAL A 86 -20.40 2.80 -11.38
C VAL A 86 -21.89 2.56 -11.52
N MET A 87 -22.69 3.36 -10.82
CA MET A 87 -24.14 3.35 -10.85
C MET A 87 -24.64 4.65 -11.46
N ASN A 88 -25.72 4.60 -12.23
CA ASN A 88 -26.47 5.76 -12.67
C ASN A 88 -27.93 5.64 -12.24
N GLY A 89 -28.81 6.55 -12.67
CA GLY A 89 -30.24 6.53 -12.34
C GLY A 89 -30.96 5.25 -12.80
N SER A 90 -30.48 4.56 -13.83
CA SER A 90 -31.06 3.32 -14.39
C SER A 90 -30.45 2.05 -13.80
N GLY A 91 -29.48 2.15 -12.89
CA GLY A 91 -28.89 0.99 -12.20
C GLY A 91 -27.39 0.82 -12.45
N LEU A 92 -26.93 -0.42 -12.66
CA LEU A 92 -25.52 -0.75 -12.84
C LEU A 92 -25.02 -0.30 -14.21
N HIS A 93 -24.32 0.84 -14.26
CA HIS A 93 -23.68 1.32 -15.49
C HIS A 93 -22.47 0.46 -15.87
N SER A 94 -21.53 0.24 -14.93
CA SER A 94 -20.42 -0.68 -15.14
C SER A 94 -19.83 -1.19 -13.81
N ARG A 95 -19.25 -2.40 -13.88
CA ARG A 95 -18.50 -2.99 -12.77
C ARG A 95 -17.25 -3.67 -13.29
N VAL A 96 -16.12 -3.35 -12.67
CA VAL A 96 -14.85 -4.01 -12.88
C VAL A 96 -14.43 -4.69 -11.58
N ARG A 97 -14.18 -5.99 -11.63
CA ARG A 97 -13.61 -6.75 -10.52
C ARG A 97 -12.27 -7.32 -10.96
N THR A 98 -11.25 -7.14 -10.14
CA THR A 98 -9.93 -7.74 -10.33
C THR A 98 -9.59 -8.54 -9.09
N ARG A 99 -9.14 -9.77 -9.28
CA ARG A 99 -8.61 -10.65 -8.24
C ARG A 99 -7.28 -11.17 -8.72
N ALA A 100 -6.28 -11.16 -7.85
CA ALA A 100 -5.01 -11.78 -8.18
C ALA A 100 -4.38 -12.41 -6.94
N SER A 101 -3.61 -13.47 -7.16
CA SER A 101 -2.63 -14.02 -6.23
C SER A 101 -1.26 -13.78 -6.81
N VAL A 102 -0.36 -13.21 -6.04
CA VAL A 102 0.96 -12.76 -6.46
C VAL A 102 1.99 -13.31 -5.47
N SER A 103 3.04 -13.95 -5.99
CA SER A 103 4.17 -14.39 -5.15
C SER A 103 5.09 -13.22 -4.80
N ALA A 104 5.90 -13.39 -3.75
CA ALA A 104 6.99 -12.45 -3.44
C ALA A 104 7.88 -12.26 -4.69
N GLY A 105 8.42 -11.05 -4.88
CA GLY A 105 9.25 -10.73 -6.03
C GLY A 105 8.53 -10.77 -7.40
N TYR A 106 7.23 -11.01 -7.42
CA TYR A 106 6.44 -11.21 -8.66
C TYR A 106 6.90 -12.40 -9.50
N GLU A 107 7.53 -13.41 -8.91
CA GLU A 107 8.05 -14.59 -9.63
C GLU A 107 6.94 -15.40 -10.32
N SER A 108 5.75 -15.38 -9.74
CA SER A 108 4.55 -15.98 -10.33
C SER A 108 3.29 -15.21 -9.95
N TYR A 109 2.28 -15.28 -10.79
CA TYR A 109 0.95 -14.76 -10.46
C TYR A 109 -0.17 -15.47 -11.22
N THR A 110 -1.37 -15.39 -10.67
CA THR A 110 -2.62 -15.59 -11.39
C THR A 110 -3.54 -14.40 -11.12
N ALA A 111 -4.20 -13.91 -12.17
CA ALA A 111 -5.07 -12.76 -12.09
C ALA A 111 -6.30 -12.91 -12.97
N THR A 112 -7.47 -12.54 -12.44
CA THR A 112 -8.74 -12.52 -13.18
C THR A 112 -9.35 -11.13 -13.11
N ARG A 113 -9.79 -10.60 -14.24
CA ARG A 113 -10.57 -9.36 -14.35
C ARG A 113 -11.88 -9.63 -15.03
N THR A 114 -12.99 -9.35 -14.35
CA THR A 114 -14.34 -9.40 -14.90
C THR A 114 -14.87 -7.99 -15.12
N ILE A 115 -15.42 -7.73 -16.28
CA ILE A 115 -16.05 -6.47 -16.65
C ILE A 115 -17.50 -6.77 -17.01
N SER A 116 -18.46 -6.04 -16.42
CA SER A 116 -19.90 -6.20 -16.64
C SER A 116 -20.63 -4.87 -16.47
N GLY A 117 -21.83 -4.76 -16.99
CA GLY A 117 -22.71 -3.59 -16.89
C GLY A 117 -23.45 -3.29 -18.16
N GLN A 118 -24.39 -2.34 -18.10
CA GLN A 118 -25.22 -1.96 -19.25
C GLN A 118 -24.41 -1.25 -20.36
N SER A 119 -23.38 -0.50 -20.00
CA SER A 119 -22.60 0.34 -20.90
C SER A 119 -21.28 -0.29 -21.36
N VAL A 120 -21.08 -1.58 -21.07
CA VAL A 120 -19.83 -2.27 -21.40
C VAL A 120 -20.11 -3.69 -21.87
N THR A 121 -19.37 -4.15 -22.88
CA THR A 121 -19.39 -5.56 -23.26
C THR A 121 -18.85 -6.42 -22.12
N ALA A 122 -19.64 -7.40 -21.70
CA ALA A 122 -19.25 -8.34 -20.65
C ALA A 122 -18.04 -9.16 -21.11
N ARG A 123 -16.98 -9.14 -20.31
CA ARG A 123 -15.77 -9.92 -20.60
C ARG A 123 -15.05 -10.35 -19.33
N GLU A 124 -14.36 -11.47 -19.47
CA GLU A 124 -13.45 -11.98 -18.45
C GLU A 124 -12.05 -12.11 -19.05
N ILE A 125 -11.05 -11.64 -18.31
CA ILE A 125 -9.65 -11.74 -18.66
C ILE A 125 -8.98 -12.52 -17.56
N HIS A 126 -8.37 -13.64 -17.91
CA HIS A 126 -7.54 -14.42 -17.01
C HIS A 126 -6.08 -14.35 -17.48
N SER A 127 -5.16 -14.02 -16.58
CA SER A 127 -3.73 -13.93 -16.88
C SER A 127 -2.92 -14.68 -15.85
N THR A 128 -1.91 -15.40 -16.32
CA THR A 128 -0.97 -16.13 -15.47
C THR A 128 0.45 -15.82 -15.89
N TRP A 129 1.36 -15.76 -14.93
CA TRP A 129 2.80 -15.77 -15.16
C TRP A 129 3.40 -16.99 -14.47
N ARG A 130 4.04 -17.82 -15.26
CA ARG A 130 4.70 -19.03 -14.77
C ARG A 130 5.85 -19.39 -15.70
N ASP A 131 6.97 -19.84 -15.12
CA ASP A 131 8.12 -20.36 -15.86
C ASP A 131 8.61 -19.40 -16.96
N GLY A 132 8.59 -18.07 -16.64
CA GLY A 132 9.04 -17.03 -17.54
C GLY A 132 8.05 -16.65 -18.65
N ARG A 133 6.81 -17.14 -18.63
CA ARG A 133 5.80 -16.87 -19.66
C ARG A 133 4.52 -16.30 -19.06
N ALA A 134 3.98 -15.29 -19.74
CA ALA A 134 2.64 -14.77 -19.46
C ALA A 134 1.64 -15.27 -20.49
N LEU A 135 0.62 -15.94 -20.01
CA LEU A 135 -0.53 -16.36 -20.80
C LEU A 135 -1.73 -15.49 -20.42
N ARG A 136 -2.47 -15.03 -21.42
CA ARG A 136 -3.73 -14.30 -21.23
C ARG A 136 -4.84 -15.02 -21.99
N ARG A 137 -5.90 -15.35 -21.26
CA ARG A 137 -7.15 -15.88 -21.82
C ARG A 137 -8.22 -14.80 -21.68
N THR A 138 -8.83 -14.41 -22.78
CA THR A 138 -9.93 -13.43 -22.80
C THR A 138 -11.18 -14.11 -23.30
N THR A 139 -12.26 -14.02 -22.54
CA THR A 139 -13.60 -14.52 -22.89
C THR A 139 -14.53 -13.32 -23.07
N VAL A 140 -15.17 -13.23 -24.23
CA VAL A 140 -16.16 -12.21 -24.60
C VAL A 140 -17.37 -12.91 -25.19
N ASN A 141 -18.55 -12.73 -24.63
CA ASN A 141 -19.79 -13.34 -25.12
C ASN A 141 -19.67 -14.86 -25.36
N GLY A 142 -18.96 -15.57 -24.46
CA GLY A 142 -18.75 -17.01 -24.55
C GLY A 142 -17.59 -17.45 -25.47
N SER A 143 -17.09 -16.59 -26.36
CA SER A 143 -15.93 -16.86 -27.20
C SER A 143 -14.64 -16.60 -26.44
N THR A 144 -13.70 -17.56 -26.50
CA THR A 144 -12.44 -17.49 -25.75
C THR A 144 -11.24 -17.46 -26.70
N ALA A 145 -10.36 -16.49 -26.50
CA ALA A 145 -9.04 -16.41 -27.14
C ALA A 145 -7.94 -16.52 -26.08
N THR A 146 -6.85 -17.19 -26.45
CA THR A 146 -5.65 -17.30 -25.57
C THR A 146 -4.43 -16.82 -26.33
N GLU A 147 -3.63 -16.00 -25.69
CA GLU A 147 -2.42 -15.40 -26.27
C GLU A 147 -1.24 -15.49 -25.29
N VAL A 148 -0.02 -15.52 -25.81
CA VAL A 148 1.21 -15.29 -25.05
C VAL A 148 1.48 -13.79 -25.09
N VAL A 149 1.34 -13.11 -23.94
CA VAL A 149 1.50 -11.64 -23.88
C VAL A 149 2.92 -11.22 -23.48
N ALA A 150 3.70 -12.12 -22.91
CA ALA A 150 5.11 -11.91 -22.61
C ALA A 150 5.85 -13.25 -22.44
N ASP A 151 7.13 -13.25 -22.80
CA ASP A 151 8.06 -14.37 -22.58
C ASP A 151 9.41 -13.80 -22.12
N SER A 152 9.92 -14.25 -20.98
CA SER A 152 11.23 -13.81 -20.46
C SER A 152 12.40 -14.26 -21.33
N ARG A 153 12.21 -15.27 -22.19
CA ARG A 153 13.22 -15.78 -23.13
C ARG A 153 13.35 -14.94 -24.40
N GLY A 154 12.54 -13.88 -24.53
CA GLY A 154 12.61 -12.98 -25.69
C GLY A 154 12.05 -13.55 -26.99
N ILE A 155 11.35 -14.70 -26.94
CA ILE A 155 10.70 -15.28 -28.13
C ILE A 155 9.47 -14.41 -28.47
N GLY A 156 9.55 -13.65 -29.58
CA GLY A 156 8.45 -12.79 -30.03
C GLY A 156 8.46 -11.36 -29.50
N GLY A 157 9.56 -10.90 -28.87
CA GLY A 157 9.72 -9.51 -28.41
C GLY A 157 10.76 -9.33 -27.31
N PRO A 158 11.00 -8.12 -26.82
CA PRO A 158 11.91 -7.90 -25.72
C PRO A 158 11.42 -8.61 -24.46
N PRO A 159 12.34 -9.18 -23.63
CA PRO A 159 11.95 -9.86 -22.40
C PRO A 159 11.21 -8.89 -21.47
N ARG A 160 10.06 -9.30 -20.97
CA ARG A 160 9.25 -8.50 -20.04
C ARG A 160 9.30 -9.12 -18.64
N SER A 161 9.35 -8.25 -17.64
CA SER A 161 9.20 -8.72 -16.26
C SER A 161 7.78 -9.23 -15.98
N PRO A 162 7.57 -10.12 -15.00
CA PRO A 162 6.24 -10.56 -14.60
C PRO A 162 5.29 -9.41 -14.31
N ARG A 163 5.77 -8.37 -13.64
CA ARG A 163 5.00 -7.17 -13.33
C ARG A 163 4.52 -6.42 -14.57
N ALA A 164 5.37 -6.32 -15.60
CA ALA A 164 5.01 -5.64 -16.85
C ALA A 164 3.99 -6.42 -17.68
N ALA A 165 3.86 -7.72 -17.46
CA ALA A 165 2.89 -8.57 -18.15
C ALA A 165 1.49 -8.55 -17.52
N LEU A 166 1.36 -8.03 -16.29
CA LEU A 166 0.05 -7.84 -15.65
C LEU A 166 -0.75 -6.76 -16.40
N PHE A 167 -2.05 -6.98 -16.53
CA PHE A 167 -2.98 -6.02 -17.15
C PHE A 167 -3.44 -4.91 -16.18
N PHE A 168 -2.86 -4.84 -15.00
CA PHE A 168 -3.11 -3.82 -13.96
C PHE A 168 -1.85 -3.64 -13.10
N GLU A 169 -1.76 -2.52 -12.42
CA GLU A 169 -0.68 -2.27 -11.44
C GLU A 169 -1.07 -2.94 -10.11
N PRO A 170 -0.38 -4.01 -9.69
CA PRO A 170 -0.85 -4.87 -8.59
C PRO A 170 -0.75 -4.23 -7.21
N THR A 171 0.07 -3.20 -7.04
CA THR A 171 0.17 -2.45 -5.78
C THR A 171 -0.81 -1.27 -5.71
N PHE A 172 -1.41 -0.86 -6.82
CA PHE A 172 -2.28 0.33 -6.91
C PHE A 172 -1.65 1.60 -6.30
N SER A 173 -0.32 1.66 -6.25
CA SER A 173 0.40 2.72 -5.53
C SER A 173 0.16 4.11 -6.11
N GLY A 174 0.16 4.24 -7.44
CA GLY A 174 -0.14 5.50 -8.10
C GLY A 174 -1.55 5.99 -7.75
N ARG A 175 -2.52 5.09 -7.75
CA ARG A 175 -3.91 5.41 -7.35
C ARG A 175 -3.99 5.82 -5.89
N LEU A 176 -3.32 5.07 -5.00
CA LEU A 176 -3.28 5.37 -3.57
C LEU A 176 -2.68 6.74 -3.28
N ILE A 177 -1.52 7.07 -3.89
CA ILE A 177 -0.87 8.37 -3.74
C ILE A 177 -1.82 9.48 -4.20
N ALA A 178 -2.43 9.35 -5.38
CA ALA A 178 -3.38 10.33 -5.91
C ALA A 178 -4.56 10.56 -4.95
N LEU A 179 -5.16 9.49 -4.43
CA LEU A 179 -6.28 9.58 -3.49
C LEU A 179 -5.91 10.27 -2.18
N LEU A 180 -4.79 9.87 -1.57
CA LEU A 180 -4.33 10.45 -0.29
C LEU A 180 -3.87 11.91 -0.43
N SER A 181 -3.35 12.29 -1.60
CA SER A 181 -2.97 13.67 -1.89
C SER A 181 -4.17 14.59 -2.18
N ALA A 182 -5.21 14.03 -2.83
CA ALA A 182 -6.38 14.81 -3.25
C ALA A 182 -7.49 14.88 -2.20
N THR A 183 -7.52 13.95 -1.24
CA THR A 183 -8.59 13.89 -0.24
C THR A 183 -8.20 14.67 1.03
N ASN A 184 -9.13 15.47 1.55
CA ASN A 184 -8.97 16.11 2.85
C ASN A 184 -9.08 15.05 3.95
N ILE A 185 -7.95 14.69 4.57
CA ILE A 185 -7.92 13.71 5.66
C ILE A 185 -8.47 14.34 6.92
N THR A 186 -9.57 13.80 7.42
CA THR A 186 -10.32 14.33 8.57
C THR A 186 -10.01 13.61 9.89
N ALA A 187 -9.50 12.38 9.83
CA ALA A 187 -9.12 11.65 11.03
C ALA A 187 -8.15 10.49 10.70
N ILE A 188 -7.18 10.27 11.60
CA ILE A 188 -6.36 9.06 11.65
C ILE A 188 -6.43 8.52 13.08
N ARG A 189 -6.98 7.32 13.24
CA ARG A 189 -7.18 6.69 14.55
C ARG A 189 -6.55 5.30 14.59
N PRO A 190 -6.10 4.83 15.75
CA PRO A 190 -5.80 3.41 15.94
C PRO A 190 -7.01 2.56 15.50
N GLY A 191 -6.75 1.42 14.89
CA GLY A 191 -7.79 0.43 14.59
C GLY A 191 -8.32 -0.19 15.88
N ASP A 192 -9.46 -0.86 15.76
CA ASP A 192 -10.07 -1.55 16.91
C ASP A 192 -9.15 -2.67 17.42
N GLU A 193 -9.09 -2.86 18.74
CA GLU A 193 -8.28 -3.89 19.39
C GLU A 193 -8.63 -5.30 18.90
N VAL A 194 -9.92 -5.54 18.55
CA VAL A 194 -10.38 -6.78 17.92
C VAL A 194 -9.66 -7.05 16.60
N ILE A 195 -9.42 -6.02 15.79
CA ILE A 195 -8.68 -6.14 14.53
C ILE A 195 -7.22 -6.49 14.79
N LYS A 196 -6.60 -5.90 15.82
CA LYS A 196 -5.24 -6.22 16.23
C LYS A 196 -5.12 -7.67 16.67
N GLN A 197 -6.08 -8.18 17.45
CA GLN A 197 -6.13 -9.58 17.87
C GLN A 197 -6.30 -10.53 16.66
N LEU A 198 -7.17 -10.19 15.70
CA LEU A 198 -7.44 -11.04 14.53
C LEU A 198 -6.28 -11.09 13.53
N TYR A 199 -5.53 -10.01 13.37
CA TYR A 199 -4.46 -9.90 12.36
C TYR A 199 -3.05 -9.89 12.95
N GLY A 200 -2.89 -9.88 14.27
CA GLY A 200 -1.59 -9.84 14.96
C GLY A 200 -0.80 -8.55 14.77
N VAL A 201 -1.38 -7.54 14.10
CA VAL A 201 -0.73 -6.26 13.79
C VAL A 201 -1.63 -5.08 14.12
N SER A 202 -1.04 -4.01 14.67
CA SER A 202 -1.74 -2.74 14.84
C SER A 202 -2.09 -2.15 13.48
N LEU A 203 -3.29 -1.61 13.35
CA LEU A 203 -3.73 -0.93 12.16
C LEU A 203 -4.11 0.52 12.50
N TYR A 204 -3.93 1.43 11.55
CA TYR A 204 -4.46 2.78 11.61
C TYR A 204 -5.57 2.92 10.59
N ARG A 205 -6.68 3.52 10.99
CA ARG A 205 -7.79 3.86 10.09
C ARG A 205 -7.68 5.32 9.70
N ILE A 206 -7.55 5.55 8.41
CA ILE A 206 -7.55 6.88 7.79
C ILE A 206 -8.95 7.14 7.27
N LYS A 207 -9.52 8.32 7.58
CA LYS A 207 -10.78 8.83 6.99
C LYS A 207 -10.51 10.15 6.32
N GLY A 208 -11.16 10.38 5.19
CA GLY A 208 -11.09 11.63 4.46
C GLY A 208 -12.37 11.91 3.71
N THR A 209 -12.64 13.19 3.48
CA THR A 209 -13.83 13.69 2.76
C THR A 209 -13.43 14.85 1.85
N GLY A 210 -14.27 15.10 0.85
CA GLY A 210 -13.98 16.15 -0.12
C GLY A 210 -12.81 15.80 -1.03
N SER A 211 -12.50 16.70 -1.93
CA SER A 211 -11.34 16.61 -2.81
C SER A 211 -10.88 18.03 -3.14
N ALA A 212 -9.58 18.29 -3.01
CA ALA A 212 -8.95 19.51 -3.48
C ALA A 212 -8.92 19.54 -5.02
N ASP A 213 -8.82 18.38 -5.66
CA ASP A 213 -8.82 18.19 -7.09
C ASP A 213 -9.69 16.97 -7.46
N GLY A 214 -10.88 17.24 -8.00
CA GLY A 214 -11.81 16.19 -8.46
C GLY A 214 -11.21 15.28 -9.53
N SER A 215 -10.30 15.79 -10.37
CA SER A 215 -9.65 15.04 -11.44
C SER A 215 -8.75 13.94 -10.90
N ALA A 216 -8.09 14.14 -9.76
CA ALA A 216 -7.24 13.13 -9.10
C ALA A 216 -8.08 11.98 -8.50
N VAL A 217 -9.32 12.23 -8.12
CA VAL A 217 -10.26 11.22 -7.63
C VAL A 217 -10.91 10.46 -8.78
N ALA A 218 -11.32 11.16 -9.83
CA ALA A 218 -11.87 10.56 -11.03
C ALA A 218 -10.75 10.01 -11.93
N THR A 219 -10.97 8.84 -12.53
CA THR A 219 -9.99 8.22 -13.45
C THR A 219 -10.10 8.75 -14.88
N ARG A 220 -10.98 9.71 -15.12
CA ARG A 220 -11.24 10.33 -16.42
C ARG A 220 -11.52 11.82 -16.22
N SER A 221 -11.37 12.61 -17.28
CA SER A 221 -11.85 13.99 -17.29
C SER A 221 -13.36 14.03 -17.06
N VAL A 222 -13.80 14.82 -16.08
CA VAL A 222 -15.21 14.97 -15.69
C VAL A 222 -15.44 16.43 -15.28
N ASP A 223 -16.67 16.92 -15.39
CA ASP A 223 -16.98 18.31 -15.09
C ASP A 223 -16.88 18.59 -13.59
N ARG A 224 -17.36 17.67 -12.77
CA ARG A 224 -17.38 17.84 -11.32
C ARG A 224 -17.36 16.50 -10.59
N VAL A 225 -16.65 16.49 -9.45
CA VAL A 225 -16.69 15.41 -8.46
C VAL A 225 -17.22 15.94 -7.14
N THR A 226 -18.16 15.22 -6.54
CA THR A 226 -18.79 15.59 -5.26
C THR A 226 -18.93 14.38 -4.35
N ASN A 227 -19.31 14.61 -3.08
CA ASN A 227 -19.60 13.56 -2.11
C ASN A 227 -18.46 12.54 -1.94
N VAL A 228 -17.22 13.02 -1.97
CA VAL A 228 -16.05 12.16 -1.80
C VAL A 228 -15.95 11.69 -0.35
N SER A 229 -15.85 10.39 -0.16
CA SER A 229 -15.61 9.74 1.13
C SER A 229 -14.55 8.65 0.94
N LEU A 230 -13.46 8.76 1.68
CA LEU A 230 -12.35 7.80 1.71
C LEU A 230 -12.23 7.19 3.10
N SER A 231 -12.10 5.87 3.15
CA SER A 231 -11.67 5.14 4.35
C SER A 231 -10.58 4.17 3.97
N ALA A 232 -9.45 4.18 4.68
CA ALA A 232 -8.34 3.26 4.44
C ALA A 232 -7.82 2.67 5.75
N THR A 233 -7.19 1.49 5.69
CA THR A 233 -6.49 0.87 6.81
C THR A 233 -5.02 0.69 6.45
N VAL A 234 -4.12 1.07 7.36
CA VAL A 234 -2.67 1.12 7.15
C VAL A 234 -1.98 0.46 8.33
N THR A 235 -0.96 -0.36 8.05
CA THR A 235 -0.06 -0.91 9.08
C THR A 235 1.04 0.10 9.46
N PRO A 236 1.72 -0.06 10.62
CA PRO A 236 2.82 0.81 11.00
C PRO A 236 4.00 0.83 10.01
N ASP A 237 4.23 -0.26 9.30
CA ASP A 237 5.26 -0.39 8.26
C ASP A 237 4.83 0.19 6.90
N GLY A 238 3.61 0.75 6.81
CA GLY A 238 3.12 1.48 5.65
C GLY A 238 2.33 0.65 4.63
N VAL A 239 1.97 -0.60 4.94
CA VAL A 239 1.08 -1.37 4.04
C VAL A 239 -0.34 -0.85 4.16
N VAL A 240 -0.90 -0.34 3.07
CA VAL A 240 -2.34 -0.08 2.98
C VAL A 240 -3.07 -1.39 2.72
N ARG A 241 -3.67 -1.95 3.77
CA ARG A 241 -4.38 -3.24 3.72
C ARG A 241 -5.69 -3.16 2.94
N SER A 242 -6.36 -2.03 3.00
CA SER A 242 -7.59 -1.79 2.25
C SER A 242 -7.88 -0.31 2.13
N TYR A 243 -8.66 0.03 1.09
CA TYR A 243 -9.40 1.29 1.07
C TYR A 243 -10.79 1.08 0.48
N ALA A 244 -11.71 1.94 0.89
CA ALA A 244 -13.03 2.15 0.29
C ALA A 244 -13.18 3.63 -0.05
N LEU A 245 -13.50 3.91 -1.31
CA LEU A 245 -13.72 5.25 -1.85
C LEU A 245 -15.11 5.30 -2.45
N GLN A 246 -15.85 6.35 -2.12
CA GLN A 246 -17.14 6.67 -2.76
C GLN A 246 -17.10 8.12 -3.24
N TYR A 247 -17.69 8.39 -4.39
CA TYR A 247 -17.86 9.72 -4.93
C TYR A 247 -18.94 9.77 -5.99
N THR A 248 -19.41 10.97 -6.29
CA THR A 248 -20.36 11.25 -7.36
C THR A 248 -19.65 12.04 -8.46
N VAL A 249 -19.82 11.61 -9.70
CA VAL A 249 -19.31 12.25 -10.90
C VAL A 249 -20.48 12.88 -11.65
N VAL A 250 -20.30 14.12 -12.07
CA VAL A 250 -21.22 14.83 -12.98
C VAL A 250 -20.46 15.09 -14.28
N ASN A 251 -21.08 14.75 -15.40
CA ASN A 251 -20.56 15.00 -16.74
C ASN A 251 -21.74 15.42 -17.63
N GLY A 252 -21.86 16.70 -17.93
CA GLY A 252 -23.06 17.28 -18.53
C GLY A 252 -24.28 17.06 -17.64
N THR A 253 -25.30 16.38 -18.20
CA THR A 253 -26.54 16.00 -17.49
C THR A 253 -26.42 14.69 -16.74
N ASP A 254 -25.38 13.89 -17.00
CA ASP A 254 -25.21 12.55 -16.44
C ASP A 254 -24.59 12.61 -15.05
N THR A 255 -25.21 11.88 -14.14
CA THR A 255 -24.71 11.71 -12.77
C THR A 255 -24.44 10.25 -12.49
N HIS A 256 -23.23 9.95 -12.03
CA HIS A 256 -22.80 8.61 -11.70
C HIS A 256 -22.27 8.56 -10.27
N ARG A 257 -22.74 7.57 -9.49
CA ARG A 257 -22.15 7.21 -8.20
C ARG A 257 -21.08 6.15 -8.43
N VAL A 258 -19.87 6.41 -7.96
CA VAL A 258 -18.74 5.49 -8.06
C VAL A 258 -18.40 4.97 -6.68
N THR A 259 -18.23 3.65 -6.58
CA THR A 259 -17.68 2.98 -5.40
C THR A 259 -16.46 2.17 -5.83
N GLU A 260 -15.34 2.37 -5.15
CA GLU A 260 -14.08 1.66 -5.40
C GLU A 260 -13.62 1.04 -4.09
N ILE A 261 -13.33 -0.27 -4.10
CA ILE A 261 -12.87 -1.03 -2.93
C ILE A 261 -11.62 -1.79 -3.33
N LEU A 262 -10.56 -1.64 -2.56
CA LEU A 262 -9.33 -2.41 -2.67
C LEU A 262 -9.06 -3.12 -1.34
N ARG A 263 -8.60 -4.38 -1.41
CA ARG A 263 -8.19 -5.16 -0.25
C ARG A 263 -7.01 -6.05 -0.59
N TYR A 264 -6.01 -6.06 0.28
CA TYR A 264 -4.93 -7.03 0.31
C TYR A 264 -5.15 -8.00 1.46
N SER A 265 -5.02 -9.31 1.18
CA SER A 265 -5.14 -10.38 2.16
C SER A 265 -4.00 -11.39 2.01
N ASP A 266 -3.88 -12.28 2.98
CA ASP A 266 -2.96 -13.43 2.96
C ASP A 266 -1.50 -13.02 2.69
N LEU A 267 -1.07 -11.89 3.29
CA LEU A 267 0.29 -11.37 3.17
C LEU A 267 1.28 -12.38 3.74
N GLY A 268 2.26 -12.77 2.94
CA GLY A 268 3.30 -13.73 3.30
C GLY A 268 2.86 -15.19 3.27
N THR A 269 1.56 -15.46 3.07
CA THR A 269 1.00 -16.83 3.12
C THR A 269 0.26 -17.23 1.85
N THR A 270 0.34 -16.39 0.80
CA THR A 270 -0.36 -16.67 -0.46
C THR A 270 0.44 -17.65 -1.31
N ASP A 271 -0.21 -18.76 -1.66
CA ASP A 271 0.24 -19.66 -2.72
C ASP A 271 -0.43 -19.28 -4.04
N VAL A 272 0.36 -19.24 -5.12
CA VAL A 272 -0.14 -19.04 -6.48
C VAL A 272 -0.53 -20.39 -7.08
N VAL A 273 -1.83 -20.66 -7.11
CA VAL A 273 -2.38 -21.91 -7.65
C VAL A 273 -2.77 -21.71 -9.12
N PHE A 274 -2.28 -22.58 -10.00
CA PHE A 274 -2.61 -22.59 -11.44
C PHE A 274 -3.70 -23.61 -11.75
N GLU A 275 -4.71 -23.20 -12.55
CA GLU A 275 -5.85 -24.04 -12.98
C GLU A 275 -5.38 -25.25 -13.78
N GLY A 276 -4.76 -26.11 -13.55
CA GLY A 276 -4.32 -27.33 -14.26
C GLY A 276 -3.81 -28.39 -13.29
N ARG A 277 -3.29 -27.98 -12.14
CA ARG A 277 -2.82 -28.93 -11.11
C ARG A 277 -3.97 -29.65 -10.40
N GLN A 278 -5.09 -28.97 -10.16
CA GLN A 278 -6.23 -29.59 -9.46
C GLN A 278 -6.88 -30.73 -10.26
N ARG A 279 -6.80 -30.72 -11.59
CA ARG A 279 -7.35 -31.80 -12.42
C ARG A 279 -6.50 -33.07 -12.35
N THR A 280 -5.19 -32.91 -12.25
CA THR A 280 -4.23 -34.05 -12.18
C THR A 280 -4.26 -34.70 -10.79
N GLU A 281 -4.37 -33.92 -9.72
CA GLU A 281 -4.45 -34.45 -8.35
C GLU A 281 -5.79 -35.15 -8.06
N ARG A 282 -6.90 -34.63 -8.58
CA ARG A 282 -8.21 -35.29 -8.48
C ARG A 282 -8.25 -36.62 -9.27
N HIS A 283 -7.55 -36.72 -10.40
CA HIS A 283 -7.43 -37.95 -11.14
C HIS A 283 -6.52 -38.96 -10.40
N ARG A 284 -5.41 -38.52 -9.83
CA ARG A 284 -4.47 -39.36 -9.08
C ARG A 284 -5.11 -39.95 -7.81
N ASN A 285 -5.90 -39.16 -7.09
CA ASN A 285 -6.60 -39.63 -5.88
C ASN A 285 -7.82 -40.53 -6.19
N ARG A 286 -8.33 -40.52 -7.43
CA ARG A 286 -9.41 -41.41 -7.84
C ARG A 286 -8.90 -42.81 -8.25
N THR A 287 -7.68 -42.87 -8.76
CA THR A 287 -7.03 -44.14 -9.15
C THR A 287 -6.29 -44.84 -7.99
N ALA A 288 -6.11 -44.16 -6.85
CA ALA A 288 -5.41 -44.67 -5.67
C ALA A 288 -6.35 -45.25 -4.59
N ARG A 289 -7.65 -45.52 -4.88
CA ARG A 289 -8.55 -46.22 -3.95
C ARG A 289 -8.44 -47.70 -4.21
N PRO A 290 -7.78 -48.48 -3.34
CA PRO A 290 -7.78 -49.94 -3.46
C PRO A 290 -9.20 -50.48 -3.18
N GLU A 291 -9.59 -51.46 -3.94
CA GLU A 291 -10.79 -52.29 -3.70
C GLU A 291 -10.65 -53.09 -2.40
#